data_b4a4a47ac5f3a3c4390fae33fd8744ba
#
_entry.id   b4a4a47ac5f3a3c4390fae33fd8744ba
#
_cell.length_a   1.000
_cell.length_b   1.000
_cell.length_c   1.000
_cell.angle_alpha   90.00
_cell.angle_beta   90.00
_cell.angle_gamma   90.00
#
_symmetry.space_group_name_H-M   'P 1'
#
loop_
_entity.id
_entity.type
_entity.pdbx_description
1 polymer ?
#
loop_
_entity_poly.entity_id
_entity_poly.type
_entity_poly.pdbx_seq_one_letter_code
_entity_poly.pdbx_strand_id
1 'polypeptide(L)' 'MKNLNDLAKHVALEETGKEEVNIAQIKEIIKCIAVALYQEPGFIAALIKLGEKHNK' A
#
# COMPACT_ATOMS: atom_id res chain seq x y z
N MET A 1 10.24 -2.16 -6.85
CA MET A 1 8.92 -1.54 -7.07
C MET A 1 9.12 -0.19 -7.73
N LYS A 2 8.62 -0.04 -8.93
CA LYS A 2 8.98 1.12 -9.75
C LYS A 2 7.87 2.15 -9.92
N ASN A 3 6.63 1.75 -9.71
CA ASN A 3 5.51 2.66 -9.90
C ASN A 3 4.32 2.20 -9.10
N LEU A 4 3.27 3.01 -9.14
CA LEU A 4 2.04 2.74 -8.39
C LEU A 4 1.40 1.41 -8.77
N ASN A 5 1.47 1.06 -10.04
CA ASN A 5 0.88 -0.18 -10.51
C ASN A 5 1.59 -1.39 -9.90
N ASP A 6 2.92 -1.34 -9.82
CA ASP A 6 3.70 -2.42 -9.21
C ASP A 6 3.39 -2.53 -7.71
N LEU A 7 3.23 -1.39 -7.04
CA LEU A 7 2.87 -1.40 -5.63
C LEU A 7 1.49 -2.02 -5.43
N ALA A 8 0.53 -1.68 -6.28
CA ALA A 8 -0.82 -2.24 -6.19
C ALA A 8 -0.81 -3.75 -6.38
N LYS A 9 -0.01 -4.25 -7.31
CA LYS A 9 0.13 -5.70 -7.53
C LYS A 9 0.75 -6.37 -6.31
N HIS A 10 1.75 -5.75 -5.72
CA HIS A 10 2.40 -6.28 -4.53
C HIS A 10 1.41 -6.36 -3.37
N VAL A 11 0.63 -5.30 -3.16
CA VAL A 11 -0.39 -5.28 -2.11
C VAL A 11 -1.44 -6.36 -2.35
N ALA A 12 -1.90 -6.52 -3.59
CA ALA A 12 -2.88 -7.53 -3.93
C ALA A 12 -2.35 -8.93 -3.63
N LEU A 13 -1.10 -9.18 -3.97
CA LEU A 13 -0.47 -10.48 -3.74
C LEU A 13 -0.36 -10.77 -2.24
N GLU A 14 0.03 -9.78 -1.45
CA GLU A 14 0.15 -9.94 0.01
C GLU A 14 -1.19 -10.23 0.65
N GLU A 15 -2.26 -9.59 0.18
CA GLU A 15 -3.58 -9.71 0.79
C GLU A 15 -4.30 -10.99 0.35
N THR A 16 -4.27 -11.31 -0.94
CA THR A 16 -5.09 -12.37 -1.48
C THR A 16 -4.31 -13.54 -2.08
N GLY A 17 -3.03 -13.36 -2.30
CA GLY A 17 -2.20 -14.33 -3.01
C GLY A 17 -2.38 -14.29 -4.51
N LYS A 18 -3.07 -13.27 -5.03
CA LYS A 18 -3.34 -13.14 -6.46
C LYS A 18 -3.07 -11.71 -6.92
N GLU A 19 -2.36 -11.58 -8.03
CA GLU A 19 -2.09 -10.26 -8.61
C GLU A 19 -3.29 -9.69 -9.36
N GLU A 20 -4.27 -10.52 -9.67
CA GLU A 20 -5.37 -10.15 -10.55
C GLU A 20 -6.63 -9.67 -9.85
N VAL A 21 -6.56 -9.42 -8.56
CA VAL A 21 -7.67 -8.80 -7.89
C VAL A 21 -7.74 -7.33 -8.32
N ASN A 22 -8.80 -6.68 -7.98
CA ASN A 22 -9.13 -5.31 -8.39
C ASN A 22 -7.98 -4.32 -8.21
N ILE A 23 -7.03 -4.33 -9.13
CA ILE A 23 -5.84 -3.48 -9.08
C ILE A 23 -6.22 -1.99 -9.13
N ALA A 24 -7.22 -1.65 -9.94
CA ALA A 24 -7.68 -0.25 -10.03
C ALA A 24 -8.17 0.25 -8.68
N GLN A 25 -8.92 -0.57 -7.96
CA GLN A 25 -9.42 -0.21 -6.64
C GLN A 25 -8.28 -0.05 -5.65
N ILE A 26 -7.30 -0.95 -5.69
CA ILE A 26 -6.14 -0.88 -4.81
C ILE A 26 -5.33 0.38 -5.10
N LYS A 27 -5.16 0.74 -6.36
CA LYS A 27 -4.46 1.97 -6.72
C LYS A 27 -5.17 3.20 -6.16
N GLU A 28 -6.49 3.22 -6.19
CA GLU A 28 -7.25 4.33 -5.63
C GLU A 28 -7.08 4.44 -4.12
N ILE A 29 -7.06 3.31 -3.43
CA ILE A 29 -6.82 3.29 -1.99
C ILE A 29 -5.42 3.80 -1.68
N ILE A 30 -4.43 3.37 -2.44
CA ILE A 30 -3.05 3.82 -2.25
C ILE A 30 -2.94 5.33 -2.47
N LYS A 31 -3.63 5.87 -3.47
CA LYS A 31 -3.64 7.32 -3.70
C LYS A 31 -4.23 8.07 -2.51
N CYS A 32 -5.29 7.55 -1.93
CA CYS A 32 -5.90 8.16 -0.74
C CYS A 32 -4.92 8.14 0.44
N ILE A 33 -4.22 7.02 0.62
CA ILE A 33 -3.20 6.92 1.68
C ILE A 33 -2.09 7.93 1.41
N ALA A 34 -1.67 8.08 0.16
CA ALA A 34 -0.61 9.02 -0.19
C ALA A 34 -1.00 10.45 0.15
N VAL A 35 -2.25 10.83 -0.12
CA VAL A 35 -2.75 12.15 0.24
C VAL A 35 -2.72 12.33 1.75
N ALA A 36 -3.17 11.33 2.50
CA ALA A 36 -3.16 11.38 3.95
C ALA A 36 -1.74 11.55 4.49
N LEU A 37 -0.77 10.83 3.92
CA LEU A 37 0.63 10.94 4.32
C LEU A 37 1.22 12.30 3.99
N TYR A 38 0.79 12.89 2.88
CA TYR A 38 1.21 14.23 2.51
C TYR A 38 0.73 15.26 3.54
N GLN A 39 -0.53 15.11 3.98
CA GLN A 39 -1.12 16.01 4.96
C GLN A 39 -0.59 15.80 6.37
N GLU A 40 -0.27 14.54 6.71
CA GLU A 40 0.21 14.15 8.03
C GLU A 40 1.41 13.22 7.90
N PRO A 41 2.61 13.78 7.65
CA PRO A 41 3.80 12.94 7.42
C PRO A 41 4.16 12.01 8.59
N GLY A 42 3.68 12.32 9.79
CA GLY A 42 3.90 11.46 10.95
C GLY A 42 3.35 10.05 10.77
N PHE A 43 2.36 9.87 9.90
CA PHE A 43 1.81 8.55 9.64
C PHE A 43 2.79 7.63 8.93
N ILE A 44 3.81 8.19 8.28
CA ILE A 44 4.81 7.36 7.59
C ILE A 44 5.52 6.46 8.59
N ALA A 45 5.96 7.00 9.71
CA ALA A 45 6.63 6.23 10.75
C ALA A 45 5.69 5.18 11.34
N ALA A 46 4.42 5.54 11.56
CA ALA A 46 3.44 4.62 12.09
C ALA A 46 3.20 3.45 11.13
N LEU A 47 3.13 3.73 9.82
CA LEU A 47 2.95 2.68 8.82
C LEU A 47 4.14 1.76 8.72
N ILE A 48 5.36 2.31 8.84
CA ILE A 48 6.57 1.50 8.82
C ILE A 48 6.58 0.55 10.01
N LYS A 49 6.23 1.05 11.21
CA LYS A 49 6.16 0.21 12.40
C LYS A 49 5.10 -0.88 12.25
N LEU A 50 3.97 -0.53 11.68
CA LEU A 50 2.91 -1.51 11.44
C LEU A 50 3.39 -2.60 10.49
N GLY A 51 4.11 -2.22 9.43
CA GLY A 51 4.69 -3.17 8.49
C GLY A 51 5.68 -4.10 9.14
N GLU A 52 6.55 -3.57 10.00
CA GLU A 52 7.50 -4.40 10.74
C GLU A 52 6.78 -5.41 11.63
N LYS A 53 5.73 -4.97 12.31
CA LYS A 53 4.97 -5.83 13.21
C LYS A 53 4.32 -6.99 12.47
N HIS A 54 3.84 -6.75 11.26
CA HIS A 54 3.13 -7.76 10.48
C HIS A 54 3.99 -8.48 9.46
N ASN A 55 5.24 -8.09 9.32
CA ASN A 55 6.17 -8.75 8.43
C ASN A 55 6.66 -10.04 9.10
N LYS A 56 6.61 -11.14 8.36
CA LYS A 56 7.02 -12.44 8.92
C LYS A 56 8.40 -12.84 8.50
#